data_785a789da6c3982cc738008f6490dba5
#
_entry.id   785a789da6c3982cc738008f6490dba5
#
_cell.length_a   1.000
_cell.length_b   1.000
_cell.length_c   1.000
_cell.angle_alpha   90.00
_cell.angle_beta   90.00
_cell.angle_gamma   90.00
#
_symmetry.space_group_name_H-M   'P 1'
#
loop_
_entity.id
_entity.type
_entity.pdbx_description
1 polymer ?
#
loop_
_entity_poly.entity_id
_entity_poly.type
_entity_poly.pdbx_seq_one_letter_code
_entity_poly.pdbx_strand_id
1 'polypeptide(L)'
;MYQQYGNEIETSFADLGVSYSGLSGKTATDFGSGKPFITYLNVYSNNVIEETSYQYVRMGENEKQNIVRYGDVLFTLSSETPEEVGICSVFLGNQEVYLNSFCFGVHITNIQKVFSPYLSYYISTTQFRKFIYPFAQGSTRFNLCKADFEKSKFKLPSLENQKRIYESLKCLSGKVAAEDAILKQYHSQKQYLLRQMFI
;
A
#
# COMPACT_ATOMS: atom_id res chain seq x y z
N MET A 1 -12.73 14.97 9.95
CA MET A 1 -11.73 15.53 9.01
C MET A 1 -12.19 15.49 7.55
N TYR A 2 -12.53 14.35 6.99
CA TYR A 2 -12.94 14.24 5.58
C TYR A 2 -14.16 15.12 5.22
N GLN A 3 -15.18 15.16 6.08
CA GLN A 3 -16.35 16.03 5.90
C GLN A 3 -16.04 17.52 6.02
N GLN A 4 -15.00 17.87 6.75
CA GLN A 4 -14.59 19.27 6.99
C GLN A 4 -13.81 19.87 5.82
N TYR A 5 -13.03 19.03 5.08
CA TYR A 5 -12.15 19.51 4.03
C TYR A 5 -12.70 19.33 2.61
N GLY A 6 -13.87 18.71 2.46
CA GLY A 6 -14.59 18.57 1.21
C GLY A 6 -13.93 17.60 0.21
N ASN A 7 -14.66 17.36 -0.88
CA ASN A 7 -14.22 16.57 -2.03
C ASN A 7 -14.20 17.49 -3.25
N GLU A 8 -13.09 18.16 -3.49
CA GLU A 8 -12.99 19.24 -4.46
C GLU A 8 -12.48 18.75 -5.84
N ILE A 9 -11.67 17.68 -5.85
CA ILE A 9 -11.03 17.18 -7.07
C ILE A 9 -11.68 15.87 -7.48
N GLU A 10 -12.36 15.85 -8.61
CA GLU A 10 -12.79 14.62 -9.26
C GLU A 10 -11.68 14.06 -10.12
N THR A 11 -11.32 12.80 -9.94
CA THR A 11 -10.19 12.16 -10.61
C THR A 11 -10.39 10.65 -10.73
N SER A 12 -9.51 9.98 -11.45
CA SER A 12 -9.42 8.51 -11.55
C SER A 12 -7.96 8.09 -11.45
N PHE A 13 -7.66 6.82 -11.23
CA PHE A 13 -6.27 6.36 -11.25
C PHE A 13 -5.62 6.52 -12.62
N ALA A 14 -6.39 6.41 -13.69
CA ALA A 14 -5.91 6.72 -15.05
C ALA A 14 -5.53 8.20 -15.25
N ASP A 15 -6.19 9.14 -14.54
CA ASP A 15 -5.83 10.56 -14.57
C ASP A 15 -4.62 10.88 -13.66
N LEU A 16 -4.40 10.09 -12.62
CA LEU A 16 -3.34 10.30 -11.64
C LEU A 16 -2.00 9.74 -12.10
N GLY A 17 -2.00 8.72 -12.95
CA GLY A 17 -0.75 8.10 -13.33
C GLY A 17 -0.86 7.00 -14.38
N VAL A 18 0.19 6.20 -14.47
CA VAL A 18 0.33 5.10 -15.44
C VAL A 18 0.45 3.77 -14.70
N SER A 19 -0.42 2.84 -15.02
CA SER A 19 -0.38 1.52 -14.41
C SER A 19 0.67 0.61 -15.04
N TYR A 20 1.21 -0.31 -14.22
CA TYR A 20 2.19 -1.32 -14.63
C TYR A 20 1.93 -2.64 -13.90
N SER A 21 2.34 -3.74 -14.53
CA SER A 21 2.26 -5.08 -13.93
C SER A 21 3.43 -5.35 -12.98
N GLY A 22 3.24 -6.22 -12.01
CA GLY A 22 4.32 -6.83 -11.25
C GLY A 22 5.20 -7.75 -12.10
N LEU A 23 6.09 -8.49 -11.45
CA LEU A 23 7.03 -9.44 -12.06
C LEU A 23 6.34 -10.38 -13.06
N SER A 24 6.99 -10.61 -14.18
CA SER A 24 6.54 -11.54 -15.22
C SER A 24 7.64 -12.55 -15.57
N GLY A 25 7.25 -13.74 -16.05
CA GLY A 25 8.19 -14.76 -16.53
C GLY A 25 9.07 -15.40 -15.45
N LYS A 26 8.72 -15.26 -14.16
CA LYS A 26 9.46 -15.86 -13.04
C LYS A 26 8.91 -17.23 -12.67
N THR A 27 9.80 -18.12 -12.28
CA THR A 27 9.51 -19.48 -11.80
C THR A 27 9.90 -19.62 -10.33
N ALA A 28 9.50 -20.69 -9.67
CA ALA A 28 9.81 -20.92 -8.26
C ALA A 28 11.33 -20.90 -7.96
N THR A 29 12.17 -21.29 -8.92
CA THR A 29 13.64 -21.33 -8.78
C THR A 29 14.30 -19.96 -8.83
N ASP A 30 13.58 -18.92 -9.27
CA ASP A 30 14.10 -17.55 -9.35
C ASP A 30 14.00 -16.80 -8.01
N PHE A 31 13.19 -17.31 -7.07
CA PHE A 31 12.99 -16.67 -5.78
C PHE A 31 13.98 -17.12 -4.71
N GLY A 32 14.22 -16.27 -3.71
CA GLY A 32 15.07 -16.53 -2.55
C GLY A 32 16.40 -15.78 -2.55
N SER A 33 16.84 -15.21 -3.68
CA SER A 33 18.09 -14.42 -3.76
C SER A 33 18.05 -13.43 -4.92
N GLY A 34 18.88 -12.39 -4.89
CA GLY A 34 19.03 -11.40 -5.96
C GLY A 34 18.50 -10.02 -5.59
N LYS A 35 17.60 -9.45 -6.38
CA LYS A 35 17.02 -8.12 -6.18
C LYS A 35 15.78 -8.16 -5.25
N PRO A 36 15.54 -7.14 -4.41
CA PRO A 36 14.39 -7.10 -3.53
C PRO A 36 13.08 -6.93 -4.32
N PHE A 37 12.02 -7.57 -3.84
CA PHE A 37 10.67 -7.34 -4.34
C PHE A 37 9.64 -7.29 -3.21
N ILE A 38 8.58 -6.52 -3.44
CA ILE A 38 7.42 -6.38 -2.56
C ILE A 38 6.51 -7.59 -2.76
N THR A 39 6.26 -8.33 -1.69
CA THR A 39 5.38 -9.51 -1.72
C THR A 39 3.90 -9.11 -1.78
N TYR A 40 3.05 -10.04 -2.21
CA TYR A 40 1.59 -9.88 -2.12
C TYR A 40 1.15 -9.56 -0.68
N LEU A 41 1.69 -10.28 0.30
CA LEU A 41 1.33 -10.10 1.71
C LEU A 41 1.72 -8.71 2.24
N ASN A 42 2.84 -8.15 1.80
CA ASN A 42 3.25 -6.80 2.18
C ASN A 42 2.25 -5.75 1.67
N VAL A 43 1.79 -5.89 0.41
CA VAL A 43 0.73 -5.02 -0.14
C VAL A 43 -0.60 -5.23 0.58
N TYR A 44 -0.95 -6.47 0.91
CA TYR A 44 -2.22 -6.82 1.52
C TYR A 44 -2.34 -6.34 2.97
N SER A 45 -1.27 -6.45 3.76
CA SER A 45 -1.31 -6.25 5.22
C SER A 45 -0.99 -4.81 5.67
N ASN A 46 -0.45 -3.96 4.78
CA ASN A 46 0.06 -2.65 5.15
C ASN A 46 -0.53 -1.54 4.29
N ASN A 47 -0.75 -0.36 4.88
CA ASN A 47 -1.14 0.85 4.11
C ASN A 47 0.08 1.55 3.47
N VAL A 48 1.25 1.35 4.07
CA VAL A 48 2.55 1.75 3.54
C VAL A 48 3.43 0.51 3.49
N ILE A 49 4.12 0.31 2.39
CA ILE A 49 5.00 -0.85 2.22
C ILE A 49 6.08 -0.88 3.31
N GLU A 50 6.21 -2.03 3.96
CA GLU A 50 7.21 -2.28 4.99
C GLU A 50 8.51 -2.77 4.35
N GLU A 51 9.57 -1.95 4.46
CA GLU A 51 10.85 -2.20 3.79
C GLU A 51 11.61 -3.40 4.38
N THR A 52 11.33 -3.76 5.64
CA THR A 52 11.93 -4.93 6.30
C THR A 52 11.34 -6.26 5.85
N SER A 53 10.20 -6.23 5.13
CA SER A 53 9.43 -7.41 4.72
C SER A 53 9.62 -7.77 3.24
N TYR A 54 10.72 -7.33 2.60
CA TYR A 54 11.04 -7.72 1.24
C TYR A 54 11.50 -9.15 1.14
N GLN A 55 11.15 -9.78 0.00
CA GLN A 55 11.79 -11.01 -0.45
C GLN A 55 12.68 -10.72 -1.67
N TYR A 56 13.36 -11.74 -2.17
CA TYR A 56 14.38 -11.56 -3.20
C TYR A 56 14.08 -12.44 -4.43
N VAL A 57 14.42 -11.91 -5.61
CA VAL A 57 14.22 -12.58 -6.88
C VAL A 57 15.43 -12.36 -7.79
N ARG A 58 15.85 -13.41 -8.49
CA ARG A 58 16.93 -13.32 -9.50
C ARG A 58 16.45 -12.55 -10.71
N MET A 59 17.33 -11.70 -11.23
CA MET A 59 17.13 -10.96 -12.48
C MET A 59 18.18 -11.42 -13.50
N GLY A 60 17.74 -11.68 -14.72
CA GLY A 60 18.62 -11.94 -15.85
C GLY A 60 19.35 -10.66 -16.32
N GLU A 61 20.51 -10.79 -16.97
CA GLU A 61 21.35 -9.65 -17.38
C GLU A 61 20.62 -8.63 -18.28
N ASN A 62 19.70 -9.10 -19.13
CA ASN A 62 18.92 -8.24 -20.05
C ASN A 62 17.42 -8.21 -19.75
N GLU A 63 17.04 -8.64 -18.56
CA GLU A 63 15.65 -8.74 -18.17
C GLU A 63 15.08 -7.36 -17.82
N LYS A 64 13.98 -7.00 -18.49
CA LYS A 64 13.26 -5.74 -18.22
C LYS A 64 12.02 -6.04 -17.40
N GLN A 65 12.00 -5.51 -16.19
CA GLN A 65 10.86 -5.58 -15.27
C GLN A 65 10.49 -4.16 -14.81
N ASN A 66 9.24 -3.97 -14.43
CA ASN A 66 8.81 -2.68 -13.88
C ASN A 66 9.36 -2.50 -12.46
N ILE A 67 9.91 -1.33 -12.20
CA ILE A 67 10.46 -0.92 -10.91
C ILE A 67 9.42 -0.09 -10.18
N VAL A 68 9.21 -0.37 -8.90
CA VAL A 68 8.34 0.45 -8.04
C VAL A 68 9.07 1.73 -7.66
N ARG A 69 8.36 2.86 -7.68
CA ARG A 69 8.91 4.19 -7.39
C ARG A 69 8.22 4.83 -6.20
N TYR A 70 8.92 5.73 -5.54
CA TYR A 70 8.33 6.54 -4.47
C TYR A 70 6.99 7.15 -4.89
N GLY A 71 5.98 6.98 -4.05
CA GLY A 71 4.63 7.48 -4.29
C GLY A 71 3.72 6.57 -5.11
N ASP A 72 4.20 5.43 -5.57
CA ASP A 72 3.35 4.46 -6.27
C ASP A 72 2.29 3.88 -5.36
N VAL A 73 1.11 3.65 -5.94
CA VAL A 73 0.03 2.89 -5.29
C VAL A 73 0.01 1.49 -5.86
N LEU A 74 0.12 0.50 -4.99
CA LEU A 74 0.22 -0.92 -5.33
C LEU A 74 -1.07 -1.62 -4.93
N PHE A 75 -1.63 -2.43 -5.83
CA PHE A 75 -2.91 -3.11 -5.65
C PHE A 75 -2.76 -4.62 -5.77
N THR A 76 -3.48 -5.37 -4.95
CA THR A 76 -3.68 -6.80 -5.16
C THR A 76 -4.67 -7.04 -6.31
N LEU A 77 -4.38 -8.02 -7.19
CA LEU A 77 -5.24 -8.34 -8.32
C LEU A 77 -6.39 -9.25 -7.96
N SER A 78 -6.21 -10.13 -6.97
CA SER A 78 -7.22 -11.14 -6.64
C SER A 78 -7.28 -11.42 -5.14
N SER A 79 -8.44 -11.87 -4.66
CA SER A 79 -8.65 -12.34 -3.30
C SER A 79 -9.66 -13.50 -3.25
N GLU A 80 -9.77 -14.15 -2.09
CA GLU A 80 -10.79 -15.18 -1.82
C GLU A 80 -12.16 -14.59 -1.53
N THR A 81 -12.21 -13.34 -1.10
CA THR A 81 -13.46 -12.62 -0.83
C THR A 81 -13.55 -11.35 -1.66
N PRO A 82 -14.76 -10.93 -2.10
CA PRO A 82 -14.92 -9.71 -2.90
C PRO A 82 -14.58 -8.43 -2.12
N GLU A 83 -14.74 -8.45 -0.78
CA GLU A 83 -14.42 -7.35 0.10
C GLU A 83 -12.92 -7.03 0.15
N GLU A 84 -12.07 -8.02 -0.13
CA GLU A 84 -10.61 -7.91 -0.06
C GLU A 84 -9.96 -7.66 -1.42
N VAL A 85 -10.73 -7.72 -2.51
CA VAL A 85 -10.19 -7.42 -3.85
C VAL A 85 -9.66 -5.99 -3.91
N GLY A 86 -8.49 -5.83 -4.52
CA GLY A 86 -7.86 -4.53 -4.71
C GLY A 86 -7.44 -3.86 -3.39
N ILE A 87 -7.14 -4.64 -2.35
CA ILE A 87 -6.40 -4.10 -1.20
C ILE A 87 -5.11 -3.51 -1.71
N CYS A 88 -4.73 -2.37 -1.17
CA CYS A 88 -3.65 -1.60 -1.73
C CYS A 88 -2.79 -0.93 -0.65
N SER A 89 -1.58 -0.59 -1.06
CA SER A 89 -0.55 0.00 -0.24
C SER A 89 0.18 1.10 -1.02
N VAL A 90 0.80 2.05 -0.34
CA VAL A 90 1.62 3.09 -0.96
C VAL A 90 3.10 2.81 -0.70
N PHE A 91 3.92 2.91 -1.73
CA PHE A 91 5.37 2.80 -1.58
C PHE A 91 5.99 4.17 -1.29
N LEU A 92 6.64 4.30 -0.15
CA LEU A 92 7.32 5.53 0.29
C LEU A 92 8.83 5.31 0.50
N GLY A 93 9.37 4.18 0.04
CA GLY A 93 10.80 3.87 0.08
C GLY A 93 11.58 4.51 -1.07
N ASN A 94 12.90 4.48 -0.96
CA ASN A 94 13.80 5.10 -1.95
C ASN A 94 14.66 4.08 -2.70
N GLN A 95 14.60 2.79 -2.35
CA GLN A 95 15.39 1.76 -3.01
C GLN A 95 14.70 1.20 -4.25
N GLU A 96 15.50 0.70 -5.19
CA GLU A 96 14.99 -0.04 -6.33
C GLU A 96 14.39 -1.37 -5.88
N VAL A 97 13.10 -1.55 -6.13
CA VAL A 97 12.36 -2.73 -5.72
C VAL A 97 11.33 -3.12 -6.77
N TYR A 98 11.08 -4.41 -6.91
CA TYR A 98 10.10 -4.97 -7.86
C TYR A 98 8.79 -5.31 -7.14
N LEU A 99 7.75 -5.64 -7.89
CA LEU A 99 6.43 -5.94 -7.36
C LEU A 99 6.04 -7.38 -7.68
N ASN A 100 5.39 -8.06 -6.75
CA ASN A 100 4.86 -9.41 -6.94
C ASN A 100 3.93 -9.50 -8.17
N SER A 101 3.96 -10.64 -8.89
CA SER A 101 3.18 -10.88 -10.11
C SER A 101 1.65 -10.87 -9.91
N PHE A 102 1.16 -11.10 -8.69
CA PHE A 102 -0.25 -11.02 -8.33
C PHE A 102 -0.70 -9.62 -7.89
N CYS A 103 0.15 -8.62 -8.13
CA CYS A 103 -0.12 -7.22 -7.87
C CYS A 103 0.12 -6.39 -9.13
N PHE A 104 -0.42 -5.19 -9.16
CA PHE A 104 -0.06 -4.15 -10.12
C PHE A 104 0.17 -2.83 -9.40
N GLY A 105 0.94 -1.94 -10.00
CA GLY A 105 1.18 -0.62 -9.48
C GLY A 105 0.65 0.49 -10.38
N VAL A 106 0.48 1.67 -9.82
CA VAL A 106 0.22 2.90 -10.55
C VAL A 106 1.32 3.90 -10.21
N HIS A 107 2.17 4.24 -11.17
CA HIS A 107 3.12 5.34 -11.07
C HIS A 107 2.34 6.66 -11.03
N ILE A 108 2.36 7.33 -9.89
CA ILE A 108 1.70 8.64 -9.76
C ILE A 108 2.55 9.70 -10.46
N THR A 109 2.02 10.25 -11.54
CA THR A 109 2.68 11.29 -12.34
C THR A 109 2.04 12.66 -12.14
N ASN A 110 0.77 12.72 -11.76
CA ASN A 110 0.03 13.95 -11.57
C ASN A 110 0.12 14.49 -10.14
N ILE A 111 1.30 14.96 -9.76
CA ILE A 111 1.59 15.51 -8.42
C ILE A 111 0.83 16.82 -8.13
N GLN A 112 0.21 17.45 -9.14
CA GLN A 112 -0.62 18.63 -8.94
C GLN A 112 -2.03 18.31 -8.42
N LYS A 113 -2.50 17.09 -8.64
CA LYS A 113 -3.81 16.64 -8.16
C LYS A 113 -3.73 15.81 -6.89
N VAL A 114 -2.62 15.09 -6.69
CA VAL A 114 -2.51 14.15 -5.57
C VAL A 114 -1.15 14.24 -4.88
N PHE A 115 -1.20 14.17 -3.57
CA PHE A 115 -0.06 13.97 -2.69
C PHE A 115 -0.01 12.50 -2.28
N SER A 116 0.86 11.71 -2.90
CA SER A 116 0.91 10.24 -2.74
C SER A 116 0.94 9.76 -1.29
N PRO A 117 1.70 10.38 -0.34
CA PRO A 117 1.65 9.94 1.05
C PRO A 117 0.25 10.04 1.69
N TYR A 118 -0.60 10.99 1.29
CA TYR A 118 -1.99 11.07 1.73
C TYR A 118 -2.80 9.82 1.34
N LEU A 119 -2.51 9.25 0.17
CA LEU A 119 -3.23 8.06 -0.31
C LEU A 119 -3.07 6.89 0.66
N SER A 120 -1.96 6.77 1.41
CA SER A 120 -1.79 5.69 2.40
C SER A 120 -2.88 5.68 3.49
N TYR A 121 -3.46 6.83 3.80
CA TYR A 121 -4.61 6.93 4.71
C TYR A 121 -5.94 6.83 3.95
N TYR A 122 -6.03 7.42 2.76
CA TYR A 122 -7.27 7.42 1.97
C TYR A 122 -7.71 6.02 1.57
N ILE A 123 -6.77 5.17 1.11
CA ILE A 123 -7.04 3.80 0.67
C ILE A 123 -7.57 2.88 1.79
N SER A 124 -7.32 3.22 3.07
CA SER A 124 -7.83 2.49 4.23
C SER A 124 -9.26 2.90 4.61
N THR A 125 -9.81 3.95 3.99
CA THR A 125 -11.13 4.44 4.36
C THR A 125 -12.23 3.52 3.86
N THR A 126 -13.32 3.44 4.65
CA THR A 126 -14.55 2.73 4.23
C THR A 126 -15.09 3.28 2.91
N GLN A 127 -14.91 4.58 2.64
CA GLN A 127 -15.33 5.19 1.38
C GLN A 127 -14.57 4.63 0.20
N PHE A 128 -13.25 4.48 0.31
CA PHE A 128 -12.45 3.88 -0.76
C PHE A 128 -12.76 2.39 -0.96
N ARG A 129 -12.96 1.63 0.13
CA ARG A 129 -13.38 0.22 0.03
C ARG A 129 -14.73 0.06 -0.65
N LYS A 130 -15.71 0.92 -0.36
CA LYS A 130 -17.00 0.95 -1.06
C LYS A 130 -16.86 1.34 -2.53
N PHE A 131 -15.90 2.19 -2.87
CA PHE A 131 -15.60 2.57 -4.26
C PHE A 131 -15.02 1.41 -5.06
N ILE A 132 -14.09 0.63 -4.50
CA ILE A 132 -13.40 -0.45 -5.23
C ILE A 132 -14.23 -1.74 -5.31
N TYR A 133 -15.08 -2.02 -4.33
CA TYR A 133 -15.87 -3.24 -4.21
C TYR A 133 -16.66 -3.63 -5.48
N PRO A 134 -17.34 -2.72 -6.21
CA PRO A 134 -18.09 -3.07 -7.42
C PRO A 134 -17.25 -3.63 -8.58
N PHE A 135 -15.92 -3.44 -8.52
CA PHE A 135 -14.99 -3.95 -9.54
C PHE A 135 -14.47 -5.35 -9.25
N ALA A 136 -14.87 -5.97 -8.12
CA ALA A 136 -14.58 -7.36 -7.82
C ALA A 136 -15.46 -8.28 -8.67
N GLN A 137 -14.86 -9.16 -9.48
CA GLN A 137 -15.54 -10.10 -10.36
C GLN A 137 -15.05 -11.53 -10.09
N GLY A 138 -15.98 -12.47 -10.03
CA GLY A 138 -15.69 -13.89 -9.78
C GLY A 138 -16.73 -14.55 -8.89
N SER A 139 -16.56 -15.85 -8.64
CA SER A 139 -17.47 -16.63 -7.80
C SER A 139 -16.76 -17.42 -6.68
N THR A 140 -15.61 -18.00 -6.97
CA THR A 140 -14.77 -18.76 -6.00
C THR A 140 -13.47 -18.01 -5.69
N ARG A 141 -12.96 -17.27 -6.66
CA ARG A 141 -11.86 -16.35 -6.51
C ARG A 141 -12.23 -15.06 -7.23
N PHE A 142 -12.11 -13.96 -6.54
CA PHE A 142 -12.50 -12.66 -7.05
C PHE A 142 -11.28 -11.94 -7.61
N ASN A 143 -11.43 -11.34 -8.79
CA ASN A 143 -10.39 -10.56 -9.46
C ASN A 143 -10.86 -9.12 -9.63
N LEU A 144 -9.93 -8.18 -9.54
CA LEU A 144 -10.20 -6.77 -9.82
C LEU A 144 -10.37 -6.54 -11.33
N CYS A 145 -11.51 -6.00 -11.75
CA CYS A 145 -11.68 -5.47 -13.10
C CYS A 145 -10.85 -4.18 -13.25
N LYS A 146 -9.54 -4.36 -13.49
CA LYS A 146 -8.56 -3.29 -13.49
C LYS A 146 -8.91 -2.15 -14.42
N ALA A 147 -9.33 -2.46 -15.67
CA ALA A 147 -9.60 -1.46 -16.70
C ALA A 147 -10.76 -0.52 -16.33
N ASP A 148 -11.82 -1.06 -15.73
CA ASP A 148 -12.98 -0.26 -15.30
C ASP A 148 -12.66 0.51 -14.02
N PHE A 149 -11.96 -0.13 -13.07
CA PHE A 149 -11.52 0.51 -11.84
C PHE A 149 -10.63 1.72 -12.11
N GLU A 150 -9.61 1.60 -12.96
CA GLU A 150 -8.66 2.69 -13.23
C GLU A 150 -9.33 3.92 -13.86
N LYS A 151 -10.38 3.74 -14.66
CA LYS A 151 -11.14 4.83 -15.32
C LYS A 151 -12.22 5.42 -14.43
N SER A 152 -12.64 4.71 -13.40
CA SER A 152 -13.74 5.14 -12.54
C SER A 152 -13.36 6.34 -11.70
N LYS A 153 -14.29 7.29 -11.59
CA LYS A 153 -14.08 8.55 -10.93
C LYS A 153 -14.32 8.43 -9.42
N PHE A 154 -13.46 9.07 -8.67
CA PHE A 154 -13.60 9.29 -7.23
C PHE A 154 -13.20 10.72 -6.88
N LYS A 155 -13.47 11.13 -5.65
CA LYS A 155 -13.23 12.51 -5.22
C LYS A 155 -12.16 12.55 -4.13
N LEU A 156 -11.25 13.51 -4.28
CA LEU A 156 -10.21 13.83 -3.31
C LEU A 156 -10.38 15.27 -2.79
N PRO A 157 -9.92 15.59 -1.59
CA PRO A 157 -9.73 16.97 -1.15
C PRO A 157 -8.73 17.71 -2.05
N SER A 158 -8.69 19.04 -1.95
CA SER A 158 -7.64 19.83 -2.57
C SER A 158 -6.24 19.37 -2.12
N LEU A 159 -5.24 19.61 -2.94
CA LEU A 159 -3.86 19.18 -2.65
C LEU A 159 -3.35 19.74 -1.30
N GLU A 160 -3.72 20.97 -0.96
CA GLU A 160 -3.39 21.58 0.33
C GLU A 160 -4.03 20.80 1.47
N ASN A 161 -5.32 20.47 1.36
CA ASN A 161 -6.06 19.72 2.38
C ASN A 161 -5.54 18.29 2.50
N GLN A 162 -5.13 17.63 1.39
CA GLN A 162 -4.46 16.33 1.43
C GLN A 162 -3.19 16.37 2.30
N LYS A 163 -2.33 17.37 2.12
CA LYS A 163 -1.12 17.57 2.92
C LYS A 163 -1.44 17.81 4.39
N ARG A 164 -2.40 18.68 4.70
CA ARG A 164 -2.82 18.98 6.08
C ARG A 164 -3.38 17.76 6.80
N ILE A 165 -4.23 16.97 6.11
CA ILE A 165 -4.76 15.71 6.64
C ILE A 165 -3.63 14.71 6.91
N TYR A 166 -2.73 14.53 5.94
CA TYR A 166 -1.59 13.63 6.07
C TYR A 166 -0.72 13.99 7.28
N GLU A 167 -0.29 15.24 7.42
CA GLU A 167 0.56 15.67 8.53
C GLU A 167 -0.13 15.46 9.90
N SER A 168 -1.44 15.76 9.98
CA SER A 168 -2.21 15.52 11.21
C SER A 168 -2.27 14.03 11.58
N LEU A 169 -2.56 13.15 10.60
CA LEU A 169 -2.66 11.71 10.82
C LEU A 169 -1.29 11.09 11.09
N LYS A 170 -0.23 11.54 10.39
CA LYS A 170 1.15 11.12 10.63
C LYS A 170 1.60 11.45 12.06
N CYS A 171 1.28 12.65 12.55
CA CYS A 171 1.57 13.04 13.92
C CYS A 171 0.87 12.12 14.94
N LEU A 172 -0.42 11.79 14.71
CA LEU A 172 -1.16 10.87 15.56
C LEU A 172 -0.59 9.45 15.53
N SER A 173 -0.27 8.94 14.35
CA SER A 173 0.35 7.61 14.19
C SER A 173 1.70 7.54 14.89
N GLY A 174 2.50 8.61 14.82
CA GLY A 174 3.77 8.71 15.54
C GLY A 174 3.60 8.67 17.06
N LYS A 175 2.57 9.35 17.60
CA LYS A 175 2.26 9.27 19.04
C LYS A 175 1.84 7.87 19.46
N VAL A 176 0.95 7.23 18.71
CA VAL A 176 0.52 5.84 18.99
C VAL A 176 1.73 4.91 19.01
N ALA A 177 2.61 4.99 18.01
CA ALA A 177 3.81 4.15 17.95
C ALA A 177 4.76 4.39 19.15
N ALA A 178 4.91 5.64 19.61
CA ALA A 178 5.71 5.97 20.78
C ALA A 178 5.12 5.37 22.07
N GLU A 179 3.79 5.49 22.27
CA GLU A 179 3.11 4.90 23.42
C GLU A 179 3.17 3.38 23.42
N ASP A 180 3.03 2.73 22.27
CA ASP A 180 3.19 1.28 22.13
C ASP A 180 4.62 0.82 22.49
N ALA A 181 5.64 1.59 22.10
CA ALA A 181 7.03 1.30 22.46
C ALA A 181 7.24 1.40 23.98
N ILE A 182 6.70 2.43 24.64
CA ILE A 182 6.73 2.60 26.10
C ILE A 182 6.00 1.43 26.79
N LEU A 183 4.82 1.06 26.31
CA LEU A 183 4.07 -0.07 26.87
C LEU A 183 4.86 -1.37 26.80
N LYS A 184 5.53 -1.66 25.67
CA LYS A 184 6.42 -2.83 25.54
C LYS A 184 7.57 -2.80 26.56
N GLN A 185 8.17 -1.64 26.81
CA GLN A 185 9.21 -1.48 27.82
C GLN A 185 8.69 -1.77 29.23
N TYR A 186 7.51 -1.26 29.59
CA TYR A 186 6.89 -1.55 30.89
C TYR A 186 6.56 -3.03 31.06
N HIS A 187 6.07 -3.70 30.01
CA HIS A 187 5.85 -5.14 30.04
C HIS A 187 7.16 -5.92 30.30
N SER A 188 8.24 -5.55 29.63
CA SER A 188 9.55 -6.16 29.82
C SER A 188 10.08 -5.94 31.25
N GLN A 189 9.95 -4.72 31.77
CA GLN A 189 10.34 -4.35 33.14
C GLN A 189 9.54 -5.14 34.19
N LYS A 190 8.21 -5.24 33.99
CA LYS A 190 7.36 -6.06 34.87
C LYS A 190 7.80 -7.51 34.90
N GLN A 191 8.07 -8.10 33.73
CA GLN A 191 8.53 -9.49 33.65
C GLN A 191 9.89 -9.68 34.34
N TYR A 192 10.82 -8.74 34.16
CA TYR A 192 12.11 -8.75 34.84
C TYR A 192 11.95 -8.73 36.38
N LEU A 193 11.16 -7.81 36.92
CA LEU A 193 10.90 -7.69 38.34
C LEU A 193 10.25 -8.96 38.92
N LEU A 194 9.25 -9.51 38.24
CA LEU A 194 8.61 -10.76 38.66
C LEU A 194 9.62 -11.92 38.77
N ARG A 195 10.54 -12.03 37.79
CA ARG A 195 11.61 -13.06 37.88
C ARG A 195 12.59 -12.83 39.05
N GLN A 196 12.82 -11.58 39.41
CA GLN A 196 13.73 -11.29 40.56
C GLN A 196 13.04 -11.49 41.92
N MET A 197 11.71 -11.36 41.99
CA MET A 197 10.96 -11.44 43.24
C MET A 197 10.53 -12.88 43.60
N PHE A 198 10.50 -13.78 42.64
CA PHE A 198 9.97 -15.14 42.82
C PHE A 198 10.97 -16.25 42.42
N ILE A 199 12.28 -15.98 42.60
CA ILE A 199 13.33 -16.99 42.49
C ILE A 199 13.60 -17.58 43.88
#